data_910f695d6877a12da842522ec47b8cb6
#
_entry.id   910f695d6877a12da842522ec47b8cb6
#
_cell.length_a   1.000
_cell.length_b   1.000
_cell.length_c   1.000
_cell.angle_alpha   90.00
_cell.angle_beta   90.00
_cell.angle_gamma   90.00
#
_symmetry.space_group_name_H-M   'P 1'
#
loop_
_entity.id
_entity.type
_entity.pdbx_description
1 polymer ?
#
loop_
_entity_poly.entity_id
_entity_poly.type
_entity_poly.pdbx_seq_one_letter_code
_entity_poly.pdbx_strand_id
1 'polypeptide(L)'
;MYLNFVVYLTYWLNKLQNLDTSKDYFLTLNPICKINENSVIKKVDFTHPYLNSKNTALQKDLRLIQGKKRTWFCGSYFGYGFHEDGLKSSIDLINNFKI
;
A
#
# COMPACT_ATOMS: atom_id res chain seq x y z
N MET A 1 13.18 23.00 -4.98
CA MET A 1 11.71 22.83 -5.04
C MET A 1 11.40 21.35 -5.04
N TYR A 2 10.83 20.84 -3.96
CA TYR A 2 10.37 19.45 -3.93
C TYR A 2 8.97 19.42 -4.55
N LEU A 3 8.84 18.90 -5.76
CA LEU A 3 7.55 18.57 -6.36
C LEU A 3 6.99 17.37 -5.61
N ASN A 4 6.12 17.61 -4.65
CA ASN A 4 5.33 16.55 -4.02
C ASN A 4 4.28 16.11 -5.03
N PHE A 5 4.56 15.07 -5.79
CA PHE A 5 3.56 14.44 -6.64
C PHE A 5 2.57 13.69 -5.73
N VAL A 6 1.40 14.27 -5.58
CA VAL A 6 0.28 13.60 -4.94
C VAL A 6 -0.47 12.83 -6.00
N VAL A 7 -0.57 11.52 -5.84
CA VAL A 7 -1.36 10.68 -6.74
C VAL A 7 -2.84 10.91 -6.42
N TYR A 8 -3.58 11.34 -7.43
CA TYR A 8 -5.03 11.41 -7.41
C TYR A 8 -5.59 10.31 -8.30
N LEU A 9 -6.50 9.50 -7.76
CA LEU A 9 -7.03 8.34 -8.47
C LEU A 9 -8.43 8.00 -7.96
N THR A 10 -9.34 7.68 -8.88
CA THR A 10 -10.66 7.16 -8.54
C THR A 10 -10.89 5.82 -9.21
N TYR A 11 -11.25 4.82 -8.42
CA TYR A 11 -11.68 3.51 -8.88
C TYR A 11 -13.21 3.44 -8.92
N TRP A 12 -13.77 2.95 -10.03
CA TRP A 12 -15.15 2.53 -10.08
C TRP A 12 -15.26 1.07 -9.63
N LEU A 13 -15.68 0.88 -8.38
CA LEU A 13 -15.65 -0.43 -7.73
C LEU A 13 -16.60 -1.43 -8.37
N ASN A 14 -17.76 -0.99 -8.88
CA ASN A 14 -18.71 -1.87 -9.54
C ASN A 14 -18.08 -2.63 -10.71
N LYS A 15 -17.29 -1.93 -11.52
CA LYS A 15 -16.60 -2.52 -12.65
C LYS A 15 -15.40 -3.35 -12.22
N LEU A 16 -14.63 -2.84 -11.26
CA LEU A 16 -13.40 -3.47 -10.79
C LEU A 16 -13.66 -4.79 -10.05
N GLN A 17 -14.73 -4.84 -9.26
CA GLN A 17 -15.07 -5.99 -8.41
C GLN A 17 -16.29 -6.78 -8.90
N ASN A 18 -16.84 -6.42 -10.07
CA ASN A 18 -18.02 -7.04 -10.65
C ASN A 18 -19.19 -7.09 -9.66
N LEU A 19 -19.50 -5.95 -9.02
CA LEU A 19 -20.56 -5.88 -8.01
C LEU A 19 -21.94 -5.97 -8.66
N ASP A 20 -22.78 -6.84 -8.13
CA ASP A 20 -24.18 -6.98 -8.52
C ASP A 20 -25.05 -5.98 -7.73
N THR A 21 -25.05 -4.72 -8.19
CA THR A 21 -25.81 -3.64 -7.56
C THR A 21 -26.13 -2.54 -8.59
N SER A 22 -27.29 -1.89 -8.42
CA SER A 22 -27.69 -0.75 -9.23
C SER A 22 -27.08 0.59 -8.76
N LYS A 23 -26.42 0.59 -7.59
CA LYS A 23 -25.75 1.78 -7.07
C LYS A 23 -24.27 1.79 -7.49
N ASP A 24 -23.76 2.93 -7.89
CA ASP A 24 -22.36 3.11 -8.21
C ASP A 24 -21.54 3.42 -6.96
N TYR A 25 -20.43 2.70 -6.81
CA TYR A 25 -19.48 2.90 -5.71
C TYR A 25 -18.12 3.30 -6.25
N PHE A 26 -17.57 4.35 -5.69
CA PHE A 26 -16.26 4.89 -6.06
C PHE A 26 -15.33 4.93 -4.85
N LEU A 27 -14.07 4.60 -5.07
CA LEU A 27 -12.99 4.79 -4.11
C LEU A 27 -12.04 5.85 -4.66
N THR A 28 -11.96 6.98 -4.00
CA THR A 28 -11.09 8.09 -4.41
C THR A 28 -9.95 8.26 -3.43
N LEU A 29 -8.74 8.29 -3.96
CA LEU A 29 -7.51 8.60 -3.23
C LEU A 29 -7.16 10.06 -3.48
N ASN A 30 -6.91 10.80 -2.40
CA ASN A 30 -6.47 12.20 -2.43
C ASN A 30 -7.35 13.08 -3.33
N PRO A 31 -8.65 13.23 -3.06
CA PRO A 31 -9.56 13.98 -3.90
C PRO A 31 -9.11 15.45 -4.05
N ILE A 32 -8.99 15.92 -5.29
CA ILE A 32 -8.60 17.30 -5.62
C ILE A 32 -9.78 18.25 -5.71
N CYS A 33 -11.00 17.72 -5.76
CA CYS A 33 -12.23 18.48 -5.76
C CYS A 33 -13.09 18.12 -4.54
N LYS A 34 -13.97 19.05 -4.16
CA LYS A 34 -14.91 18.80 -3.07
C LYS A 34 -15.93 17.74 -3.49
N ILE A 35 -16.00 16.66 -2.74
CA ILE A 35 -17.00 15.61 -2.90
C ILE A 35 -18.23 16.01 -2.06
N ASN A 36 -19.43 15.74 -2.60
CA ASN A 36 -20.66 15.94 -1.86
C ASN A 36 -20.68 15.03 -0.62
N GLU A 37 -20.73 15.63 0.57
CA GLU A 37 -20.67 14.90 1.84
C GLU A 37 -21.82 13.89 2.00
N ASN A 38 -22.99 14.16 1.42
CA ASN A 38 -24.13 13.23 1.45
C ASN A 38 -23.87 11.96 0.62
N SER A 39 -22.89 12.00 -0.28
CA SER A 39 -22.47 10.86 -1.09
C SER A 39 -21.26 10.12 -0.51
N VAL A 40 -20.68 10.62 0.57
CA VAL A 40 -19.52 10.00 1.23
C VAL A 40 -20.01 8.93 2.21
N ILE A 41 -19.68 7.68 1.92
CA ILE A 41 -19.99 6.55 2.81
C ILE A 41 -18.97 6.50 3.96
N LYS A 42 -17.69 6.68 3.62
CA LYS A 42 -16.60 6.61 4.60
C LYS A 42 -15.40 7.43 4.12
N LYS A 43 -14.77 8.11 5.06
CA LYS A 43 -13.48 8.77 4.86
C LYS A 43 -12.47 8.15 5.83
N VAL A 44 -11.30 7.82 5.31
CA VAL A 44 -10.22 7.21 6.10
C VAL A 44 -8.90 7.87 5.72
N ASP A 45 -8.13 8.23 6.72
CA ASP A 45 -6.77 8.71 6.52
C ASP A 45 -5.80 7.55 6.70
N PHE A 46 -5.04 7.24 5.64
CA PHE A 46 -4.02 6.20 5.65
C PHE A 46 -2.62 6.79 5.57
N THR A 47 -1.70 6.17 6.26
CA THR A 47 -0.27 6.41 6.08
C THR A 47 0.34 5.23 5.34
N HIS A 48 0.96 5.51 4.20
CA HIS A 48 1.63 4.51 3.38
C HIS A 48 3.14 4.77 3.33
N PRO A 49 3.97 3.71 3.23
CA PRO A 49 5.37 3.87 2.87
C PRO A 49 5.49 4.59 1.52
N TYR A 50 6.34 5.60 1.48
CA TYR A 50 6.58 6.34 0.25
C TYR A 50 7.62 5.60 -0.60
N LEU A 51 7.18 4.98 -1.69
CA LEU A 51 8.03 4.21 -2.60
C LEU A 51 8.57 5.13 -3.71
N ASN A 52 9.73 5.70 -3.49
CA ASN A 52 10.53 6.41 -4.50
C ASN A 52 11.82 5.63 -4.79
N SER A 53 12.57 6.08 -5.79
CA SER A 53 13.81 5.42 -6.19
C SER A 53 14.83 5.29 -5.04
N LYS A 54 14.94 6.30 -4.17
CA LYS A 54 15.82 6.28 -3.00
C LYS A 54 15.36 5.23 -1.97
N ASN A 55 14.08 5.24 -1.61
CA ASN A 55 13.53 4.33 -0.61
C ASN A 55 13.52 2.89 -1.12
N THR A 56 13.24 2.69 -2.41
CA THR A 56 13.29 1.37 -3.05
C THR A 56 14.72 0.82 -3.05
N ALA A 57 15.73 1.66 -3.25
CA ALA A 57 17.13 1.22 -3.15
C ALA A 57 17.52 0.74 -1.75
N LEU A 58 16.87 1.28 -0.70
CA LEU A 58 17.11 0.88 0.70
C LEU A 58 16.43 -0.44 1.09
N GLN A 59 15.52 -0.96 0.28
CA GLN A 59 14.81 -2.22 0.60
C GLN A 59 15.77 -3.40 0.81
N LYS A 60 16.88 -3.45 0.07
CA LYS A 60 17.92 -4.46 0.25
C LYS A 60 18.53 -4.44 1.65
N ASP A 61 18.58 -3.27 2.29
CA ASP A 61 19.17 -3.10 3.61
C ASP A 61 18.25 -3.62 4.72
N LEU A 62 16.95 -3.79 4.44
CA LEU A 62 16.00 -4.45 5.35
C LEU A 62 16.43 -5.88 5.70
N ARG A 63 17.16 -6.55 4.81
CA ARG A 63 17.71 -7.89 5.07
C ARG A 63 18.79 -7.88 6.14
N LEU A 64 19.50 -6.76 6.30
CA LEU A 64 20.58 -6.61 7.26
C LEU A 64 20.09 -6.50 8.72
N ILE A 65 18.84 -6.15 8.91
CA ILE A 65 18.22 -6.00 10.24
C ILE A 65 17.43 -7.25 10.66
N GLN A 66 17.23 -8.21 9.76
CA GLN A 66 16.51 -9.44 10.07
C GLN A 66 17.22 -10.26 11.15
N GLY A 67 16.44 -10.75 12.11
CA GLY A 67 16.95 -11.58 13.21
C GLY A 67 17.72 -10.82 14.31
N LYS A 68 17.96 -9.53 14.16
CA LYS A 68 18.59 -8.72 15.18
C LYS A 68 17.64 -8.51 16.36
N LYS A 69 18.16 -8.71 17.57
CA LYS A 69 17.36 -8.60 18.80
C LYS A 69 16.10 -9.51 18.78
N ARG A 70 16.18 -10.67 18.14
CA ARG A 70 15.06 -11.62 17.98
C ARG A 70 13.85 -11.02 17.27
N THR A 71 14.07 -10.07 16.35
CA THR A 71 13.02 -9.37 15.61
C THR A 71 13.20 -9.56 14.12
N TRP A 72 12.11 -9.88 13.45
CA TRP A 72 12.05 -10.07 11.99
C TRP A 72 10.94 -9.21 11.41
N PHE A 73 11.12 -8.75 10.21
CA PHE A 73 10.21 -7.86 9.51
C PHE A 73 9.75 -8.50 8.20
N CYS A 74 8.47 -8.41 7.92
CA CYS A 74 7.89 -8.71 6.61
C CYS A 74 6.75 -7.73 6.32
N GLY A 75 6.39 -7.61 5.06
CA GLY A 75 5.31 -6.74 4.62
C GLY A 75 5.48 -6.31 3.18
N SER A 76 4.46 -5.70 2.63
CA SER A 76 4.43 -5.24 1.24
C SER A 76 5.53 -4.21 0.92
N TYR A 77 6.06 -3.53 1.92
CA TYR A 77 7.17 -2.57 1.78
C TYR A 77 8.53 -3.19 1.43
N PHE A 78 8.63 -4.52 1.42
CA PHE A 78 9.76 -5.26 0.84
C PHE A 78 9.74 -5.30 -0.68
N GLY A 79 8.63 -4.91 -1.31
CA GLY A 79 8.43 -4.83 -2.75
C GLY A 79 7.78 -3.51 -3.15
N TYR A 80 6.81 -3.58 -4.03
CA TYR A 80 6.11 -2.40 -4.58
C TYR A 80 4.85 -2.00 -3.80
N GLY A 81 4.57 -2.64 -2.67
CA GLY A 81 3.42 -2.32 -1.83
C GLY A 81 2.16 -3.12 -2.15
N PHE A 82 2.23 -4.16 -2.96
CA PHE A 82 1.11 -5.02 -3.30
C PHE A 82 0.94 -6.19 -2.33
N HIS A 83 -0.23 -6.83 -2.35
CA HIS A 83 -0.52 -7.99 -1.51
C HIS A 83 0.47 -9.13 -1.75
N GLU A 84 0.83 -9.38 -3.02
CA GLU A 84 1.81 -10.41 -3.40
C GLU A 84 3.20 -10.13 -2.82
N ASP A 85 3.60 -8.86 -2.76
CA ASP A 85 4.87 -8.47 -2.14
C ASP A 85 4.88 -8.80 -0.64
N GLY A 86 3.75 -8.58 0.04
CA GLY A 86 3.57 -8.94 1.43
C GLY A 86 3.70 -10.44 1.67
N LEU A 87 2.98 -11.24 0.88
CA LEU A 87 3.04 -12.70 0.94
C LEU A 87 4.46 -13.21 0.66
N LYS A 88 5.08 -12.75 -0.42
CA LYS A 88 6.44 -13.12 -0.80
C LYS A 88 7.44 -12.82 0.32
N SER A 89 7.37 -11.62 0.92
CA SER A 89 8.27 -11.26 2.01
C SER A 89 8.12 -12.16 3.23
N SER A 90 6.91 -12.62 3.51
CA SER A 90 6.62 -13.54 4.61
C SER A 90 7.19 -14.93 4.35
N ILE A 91 7.05 -15.43 3.12
CA ILE A 91 7.63 -16.71 2.70
C ILE A 91 9.16 -16.64 2.76
N ASP A 92 9.76 -15.58 2.24
CA ASP A 92 11.21 -15.35 2.29
C ASP A 92 11.73 -15.32 3.73
N LEU A 93 10.96 -14.68 4.64
CA LEU A 93 11.29 -14.63 6.06
C LEU A 93 11.30 -16.04 6.65
N ILE A 94 10.25 -16.83 6.44
CA ILE A 94 10.13 -18.19 6.99
C ILE A 94 11.26 -19.09 6.48
N ASN A 95 11.55 -19.02 5.18
CA ASN A 95 12.62 -19.82 4.56
C ASN A 95 14.02 -19.49 5.09
N ASN A 96 14.22 -18.27 5.55
CA ASN A 96 15.48 -17.79 6.11
C ASN A 96 15.48 -17.68 7.64
N PHE A 97 14.38 -18.07 8.26
CA PHE A 97 14.24 -18.03 9.72
C PHE A 97 15.15 -19.07 10.37
N LYS A 98 16.17 -18.56 11.05
CA LYS A 98 17.08 -19.38 11.85
C LYS A 98 16.89 -19.01 13.32
N ILE A 99 16.48 -19.98 14.10
CA ILE A 99 16.40 -19.84 15.56
C ILE A 99 17.80 -20.03 16.15
#